data_af37635b13b02205fd0499c2f10719ca
#
_entry.id   af37635b13b02205fd0499c2f10719ca
#
_cell.length_a   1.000
_cell.length_b   1.000
_cell.length_c   1.000
_cell.angle_alpha   90.00
_cell.angle_beta   90.00
_cell.angle_gamma   90.00
#
_symmetry.space_group_name_H-M   'P 1'
#
loop_
_entity.id
_entity.type
_entity.pdbx_description
1 polymer ?
#
loop_
_entity_poly.entity_id
_entity_poly.type
_entity_poly.pdbx_seq_one_letter_code
_entity_poly.pdbx_strand_id
1 'polypeptide(L)'
;MTRAFQIAYVDLDTPAAEQEVAYYDRVLGATRTERGPDGRTYFSLGLDHHNITVKPASEKRLSALGLRIEQESADDTVKSLRGLGLSAEQKSDARPGVPVLVEVVVAGHTLHLLPEMAMPGPGFRTSGVVPTRLGHVALITPEADKFTEFCTAIGFRTTDWFEGIATFLTCNHDHHVLNVIGAPETRLHHLAFELRSRAAHHDAADFLATEGHPILWGPTRHTAGHNLASYHYDPSRFLIELYSDMDVLVPELNIFEPRPWHEAYPQRPRVWTIDQLTTWGTRFDFDLKTA
;
A
#
# COMPACT_ATOMS: atom_id res chain seq x y z
N MET A 1 -0.41 -24.08 0.00
CA MET A 1 -1.28 -23.03 0.59
C MET A 1 -0.72 -21.71 0.12
N THR A 2 -1.50 -20.89 -0.54
CA THR A 2 -1.09 -19.58 -1.05
C THR A 2 -0.60 -18.70 0.09
N ARG A 3 0.58 -18.09 -0.04
CA ARG A 3 1.16 -17.20 0.95
C ARG A 3 1.67 -15.93 0.29
N ALA A 4 1.07 -14.81 0.66
CA ALA A 4 1.53 -13.50 0.24
C ALA A 4 2.79 -13.10 1.05
N PHE A 5 3.71 -12.34 0.41
CA PHE A 5 4.92 -11.85 1.08
C PHE A 5 5.24 -10.38 0.78
N GLN A 6 4.56 -9.75 -0.20
CA GLN A 6 4.85 -8.38 -0.59
C GLN A 6 3.69 -7.76 -1.37
N ILE A 7 3.45 -6.44 -1.21
CA ILE A 7 2.70 -5.68 -2.21
C ILE A 7 3.55 -5.53 -3.47
N ALA A 8 2.99 -5.90 -4.60
CA ALA A 8 3.64 -5.74 -5.90
C ALA A 8 3.36 -4.36 -6.49
N TYR A 9 2.08 -4.05 -6.67
CA TYR A 9 1.66 -2.80 -7.32
C TYR A 9 0.23 -2.39 -6.97
N VAL A 10 -0.09 -1.16 -7.35
CA VAL A 10 -1.45 -0.62 -7.38
C VAL A 10 -1.82 -0.18 -8.79
N ASP A 11 -3.04 -0.47 -9.20
CA ASP A 11 -3.63 -0.02 -10.46
C ASP A 11 -4.59 1.14 -10.18
N LEU A 12 -4.26 2.32 -10.69
CA LEU A 12 -5.05 3.53 -10.52
C LEU A 12 -5.74 3.89 -11.83
N ASP A 13 -7.05 3.99 -11.78
CA ASP A 13 -7.86 4.53 -12.86
C ASP A 13 -8.25 5.98 -12.53
N THR A 14 -8.18 6.93 -13.49
CA THR A 14 -8.48 8.33 -13.21
C THR A 14 -8.80 9.13 -14.47
N PRO A 15 -9.71 10.13 -14.40
CA PRO A 15 -9.92 11.09 -15.48
C PRO A 15 -8.75 12.08 -15.66
N ALA A 16 -7.91 12.28 -14.65
CA ALA A 16 -6.75 13.17 -14.67
C ALA A 16 -5.43 12.43 -14.99
N ALA A 17 -5.48 11.42 -15.86
CA ALA A 17 -4.37 10.51 -16.10
C ALA A 17 -3.07 11.19 -16.56
N GLU A 18 -3.13 12.24 -17.34
CA GLU A 18 -1.94 12.97 -17.80
C GLU A 18 -1.23 13.70 -16.64
N GLN A 19 -2.01 14.36 -15.78
CA GLN A 19 -1.49 15.05 -14.60
C GLN A 19 -0.92 14.03 -13.61
N GLU A 20 -1.60 12.90 -13.46
CA GLU A 20 -1.18 11.79 -12.60
C GLU A 20 0.13 11.16 -13.07
N VAL A 21 0.27 10.94 -14.37
CA VAL A 21 1.51 10.46 -14.98
C VAL A 21 2.65 11.46 -14.75
N ALA A 22 2.40 12.76 -14.88
CA ALA A 22 3.40 13.79 -14.62
C ALA A 22 3.82 13.83 -13.13
N TYR A 23 2.85 13.64 -12.23
CA TYR A 23 3.10 13.58 -10.79
C TYR A 23 3.99 12.37 -10.42
N TYR A 24 3.64 11.15 -10.83
CA TYR A 24 4.43 9.96 -10.51
C TYR A 24 5.83 10.02 -11.13
N ASP A 25 5.96 10.54 -12.36
CA ASP A 25 7.26 10.70 -13.02
C ASP A 25 8.12 11.77 -12.34
N ARG A 26 7.62 13.00 -12.23
CA ARG A 26 8.42 14.17 -11.83
C ARG A 26 8.41 14.42 -10.32
N VAL A 27 7.23 14.35 -9.69
CA VAL A 27 7.07 14.71 -8.28
C VAL A 27 7.45 13.54 -7.39
N LEU A 28 6.82 12.41 -7.55
CA LEU A 28 7.18 11.22 -6.76
C LEU A 28 8.58 10.70 -7.12
N GLY A 29 9.01 10.86 -8.38
CA GLY A 29 10.31 10.39 -8.84
C GLY A 29 10.34 8.88 -9.15
N ALA A 30 9.20 8.32 -9.55
CA ALA A 30 9.13 6.96 -10.09
C ALA A 30 9.61 6.92 -11.54
N THR A 31 10.15 5.80 -11.98
CA THR A 31 10.64 5.63 -13.35
C THR A 31 9.57 4.99 -14.22
N ARG A 32 9.19 5.69 -15.30
CA ARG A 32 8.29 5.10 -16.30
C ARG A 32 9.00 3.95 -17.00
N THR A 33 8.40 2.77 -16.97
CA THR A 33 8.94 1.56 -17.61
C THR A 33 8.28 1.28 -18.95
N GLU A 34 6.95 1.46 -19.03
CA GLU A 34 6.20 1.13 -20.24
C GLU A 34 4.90 1.90 -20.34
N ARG A 35 4.31 1.90 -21.54
CA ARG A 35 2.93 2.32 -21.79
C ARG A 35 2.20 1.22 -22.55
N GLY A 36 1.15 0.70 -21.96
CA GLY A 36 0.33 -0.34 -22.56
C GLY A 36 -0.59 0.17 -23.69
N PRO A 37 -1.13 -0.74 -24.50
CA PRO A 37 -2.02 -0.39 -25.61
C PRO A 37 -3.37 0.17 -25.14
N ASP A 38 -3.77 -0.09 -23.91
CA ASP A 38 -4.98 0.44 -23.26
C ASP A 38 -4.78 1.85 -22.67
N GLY A 39 -3.61 2.47 -22.91
CA GLY A 39 -3.22 3.77 -22.40
C GLY A 39 -2.66 3.76 -20.98
N ARG A 40 -2.60 2.60 -20.31
CA ARG A 40 -2.01 2.44 -18.99
C ARG A 40 -0.52 2.73 -19.02
N THR A 41 -0.05 3.57 -18.11
CA THR A 41 1.37 3.87 -17.92
C THR A 41 1.87 3.16 -16.67
N TYR A 42 3.04 2.54 -16.75
CA TYR A 42 3.66 1.72 -15.71
C TYR A 42 4.85 2.44 -15.12
N PHE A 43 4.97 2.44 -13.77
CA PHE A 43 6.05 3.10 -13.04
C PHE A 43 6.71 2.16 -12.04
N SER A 44 8.04 2.11 -12.08
CA SER A 44 8.88 1.39 -11.13
C SER A 44 9.40 2.32 -10.03
N LEU A 45 9.50 1.77 -8.83
CA LEU A 45 10.19 2.38 -7.68
C LEU A 45 11.57 1.75 -7.43
N GLY A 46 12.15 1.11 -8.46
CA GLY A 46 13.54 0.66 -8.43
C GLY A 46 13.76 -0.79 -8.87
N LEU A 47 13.22 -1.79 -8.16
CA LEU A 47 13.54 -3.20 -8.39
C LEU A 47 12.61 -3.90 -9.37
N ASP A 48 11.30 -3.77 -9.15
CA ASP A 48 10.27 -4.44 -9.93
C ASP A 48 9.99 -3.72 -11.25
N HIS A 49 9.42 -4.42 -12.22
CA HIS A 49 8.98 -3.81 -13.48
C HIS A 49 8.06 -2.61 -13.25
N HIS A 50 7.11 -2.73 -12.31
CA HIS A 50 6.27 -1.62 -11.88
C HIS A 50 5.72 -1.83 -10.46
N ASN A 51 5.44 -0.71 -9.79
CA ASN A 51 4.78 -0.69 -8.48
C ASN A 51 3.52 0.19 -8.51
N ILE A 52 3.38 1.01 -9.53
CA ILE A 52 2.24 1.90 -9.73
C ILE A 52 1.87 1.83 -11.21
N THR A 53 0.58 1.79 -11.50
CA THR A 53 0.09 2.02 -12.85
C THR A 53 -1.01 3.07 -12.86
N VAL A 54 -1.07 3.86 -13.93
CA VAL A 54 -2.08 4.89 -14.14
C VAL A 54 -2.78 4.65 -15.46
N LYS A 55 -4.11 4.56 -15.44
CA LYS A 55 -4.94 4.36 -16.64
C LYS A 55 -5.97 5.47 -16.77
N PRO A 56 -6.15 6.04 -17.99
CA PRO A 56 -7.26 6.93 -18.27
C PRO A 56 -8.62 6.22 -18.08
N ALA A 57 -9.51 6.84 -17.31
CA ALA A 57 -10.86 6.33 -17.05
C ALA A 57 -11.81 7.49 -16.74
N SER A 58 -13.12 7.23 -16.77
CA SER A 58 -14.14 8.24 -16.44
C SER A 58 -14.22 8.55 -14.93
N GLU A 59 -13.76 7.62 -14.09
CA GLU A 59 -13.86 7.73 -12.64
C GLU A 59 -12.53 7.39 -11.95
N LYS A 60 -12.30 8.01 -10.81
CA LYS A 60 -11.15 7.75 -9.95
C LYS A 60 -11.40 6.50 -9.12
N ARG A 61 -10.48 5.51 -9.16
CA ARG A 61 -10.53 4.33 -8.31
C ARG A 61 -9.20 3.58 -8.26
N LEU A 62 -9.01 2.80 -7.19
CA LEU A 62 -8.08 1.68 -7.20
C LEU A 62 -8.77 0.54 -7.96
N SER A 63 -8.28 0.20 -9.14
CA SER A 63 -8.88 -0.85 -9.96
C SER A 63 -8.35 -2.25 -9.65
N ALA A 64 -7.12 -2.36 -9.10
CA ALA A 64 -6.59 -3.58 -8.54
C ALA A 64 -5.41 -3.33 -7.58
N LEU A 65 -5.20 -4.27 -6.66
CA LEU A 65 -4.03 -4.38 -5.79
C LEU A 65 -3.29 -5.67 -6.09
N GLY A 66 -2.03 -5.58 -6.50
CA GLY A 66 -1.16 -6.72 -6.75
C GLY A 66 -0.41 -7.17 -5.50
N LEU A 67 -0.45 -8.47 -5.20
CA LEU A 67 0.29 -9.11 -4.12
C LEU A 67 1.20 -10.21 -4.70
N ARG A 68 2.49 -10.20 -4.37
CA ARG A 68 3.40 -11.30 -4.65
C ARG A 68 3.14 -12.46 -3.70
N ILE A 69 3.15 -13.67 -4.23
CA ILE A 69 2.87 -14.90 -3.47
C ILE A 69 4.00 -15.92 -3.62
N GLU A 70 4.25 -16.69 -2.55
CA GLU A 70 5.13 -17.85 -2.54
C GLU A 70 4.37 -19.09 -3.07
N GLN A 71 4.04 -19.10 -4.36
CA GLN A 71 3.32 -20.22 -4.97
C GLN A 71 4.03 -20.64 -6.25
N GLU A 72 4.21 -21.93 -6.43
CA GLU A 72 4.92 -22.47 -7.60
C GLU A 72 4.11 -22.36 -8.90
N SER A 73 2.78 -22.40 -8.80
CA SER A 73 1.91 -22.26 -9.97
C SER A 73 0.62 -21.46 -9.71
N ALA A 74 0.15 -20.80 -10.76
CA ALA A 74 -1.13 -20.10 -10.72
C ALA A 74 -2.33 -21.06 -10.55
N ASP A 75 -2.22 -22.27 -11.11
CA ASP A 75 -3.27 -23.30 -10.97
C ASP A 75 -3.48 -23.71 -9.50
N ASP A 76 -2.40 -23.88 -8.72
CA ASP A 76 -2.50 -24.20 -7.30
C ASP A 76 -3.05 -23.04 -6.49
N THR A 77 -2.73 -21.80 -6.89
CA THR A 77 -3.35 -20.59 -6.32
C THR A 77 -4.85 -20.58 -6.57
N VAL A 78 -5.29 -20.83 -7.80
CA VAL A 78 -6.73 -20.92 -8.14
C VAL A 78 -7.43 -22.01 -7.31
N LYS A 79 -6.83 -23.21 -7.18
CA LYS A 79 -7.39 -24.30 -6.35
C LYS A 79 -7.50 -23.88 -4.89
N SER A 80 -6.47 -23.25 -4.34
CA SER A 80 -6.44 -22.77 -2.96
C SER A 80 -7.57 -21.76 -2.70
N LEU A 81 -7.75 -20.78 -3.58
CA LEU A 81 -8.79 -19.76 -3.46
C LEU A 81 -10.20 -20.33 -3.61
N ARG A 82 -10.40 -21.26 -4.54
CA ARG A 82 -11.67 -21.97 -4.69
C ARG A 82 -12.00 -22.82 -3.46
N GLY A 83 -10.98 -23.39 -2.81
CA GLY A 83 -11.13 -24.06 -1.51
C GLY A 83 -11.62 -23.15 -0.38
N LEU A 84 -11.39 -21.84 -0.49
CA LEU A 84 -11.94 -20.81 0.41
C LEU A 84 -13.33 -20.30 -0.04
N GLY A 85 -13.94 -20.91 -1.06
CA GLY A 85 -15.25 -20.50 -1.59
C GLY A 85 -15.18 -19.24 -2.49
N LEU A 86 -14.01 -18.84 -2.96
CA LEU A 86 -13.83 -17.65 -3.80
C LEU A 86 -13.80 -18.02 -5.29
N SER A 87 -14.37 -17.14 -6.12
CA SER A 87 -14.21 -17.22 -7.56
C SER A 87 -12.84 -16.61 -7.92
N ALA A 88 -11.96 -17.42 -8.51
CA ALA A 88 -10.63 -17.01 -8.92
C ALA A 88 -10.39 -17.38 -10.38
N GLU A 89 -9.78 -16.44 -11.13
CA GLU A 89 -9.45 -16.57 -12.54
C GLU A 89 -7.96 -16.38 -12.79
N GLN A 90 -7.34 -17.35 -13.49
CA GLN A 90 -5.97 -17.18 -13.97
C GLN A 90 -5.97 -16.39 -15.27
N LYS A 91 -5.06 -15.43 -15.37
CA LYS A 91 -4.79 -14.64 -16.58
C LYS A 91 -3.33 -14.82 -17.00
N SER A 92 -3.12 -15.33 -18.21
CA SER A 92 -1.79 -15.46 -18.83
C SER A 92 -1.55 -14.27 -19.76
N ASP A 93 -0.27 -13.88 -19.94
CA ASP A 93 0.13 -12.68 -20.66
C ASP A 93 -0.69 -11.44 -20.24
N ALA A 94 -0.93 -11.36 -18.94
CA ALA A 94 -1.93 -10.46 -18.36
C ALA A 94 -1.58 -8.99 -18.57
N ARG A 95 -0.28 -8.67 -18.48
CA ARG A 95 0.24 -7.30 -18.63
C ARG A 95 1.77 -7.28 -18.74
N PRO A 96 2.35 -6.16 -19.21
CA PRO A 96 3.79 -5.94 -19.15
C PRO A 96 4.39 -6.28 -17.78
N GLY A 97 5.48 -7.04 -17.78
CA GLY A 97 6.19 -7.44 -16.57
C GLY A 97 5.50 -8.48 -15.67
N VAL A 98 4.29 -8.93 -16.01
CA VAL A 98 3.56 -9.96 -15.27
C VAL A 98 3.04 -11.04 -16.22
N PRO A 99 3.78 -12.16 -16.36
CA PRO A 99 3.43 -13.21 -17.32
C PRO A 99 2.15 -13.93 -16.94
N VAL A 100 1.88 -14.11 -15.63
CA VAL A 100 0.69 -14.75 -15.11
C VAL A 100 0.24 -14.11 -13.80
N LEU A 101 -1.06 -13.98 -13.61
CA LEU A 101 -1.68 -13.60 -12.35
C LEU A 101 -2.96 -14.40 -12.09
N VAL A 102 -3.36 -14.45 -10.84
CA VAL A 102 -4.69 -14.93 -10.44
C VAL A 102 -5.48 -13.75 -9.88
N GLU A 103 -6.58 -13.43 -10.54
CA GLU A 103 -7.51 -12.39 -10.12
C GLU A 103 -8.58 -12.95 -9.20
N VAL A 104 -8.85 -12.25 -8.12
CA VAL A 104 -9.92 -12.56 -7.17
C VAL A 104 -10.53 -11.28 -6.63
N VAL A 105 -11.85 -11.26 -6.41
CA VAL A 105 -12.54 -10.13 -5.77
C VAL A 105 -12.92 -10.52 -4.35
N VAL A 106 -12.48 -9.71 -3.39
CA VAL A 106 -12.74 -9.91 -1.96
C VAL A 106 -13.26 -8.60 -1.36
N ALA A 107 -14.41 -8.65 -0.72
CA ALA A 107 -15.01 -7.49 -0.06
C ALA A 107 -15.07 -6.24 -0.96
N GLY A 108 -15.35 -6.46 -2.26
CA GLY A 108 -15.44 -5.42 -3.29
C GLY A 108 -14.11 -4.94 -3.88
N HIS A 109 -12.95 -5.39 -3.35
CA HIS A 109 -11.64 -5.07 -3.91
C HIS A 109 -11.14 -6.16 -4.84
N THR A 110 -10.61 -5.76 -6.01
CA THR A 110 -9.94 -6.66 -6.94
C THR A 110 -8.49 -6.86 -6.51
N LEU A 111 -8.10 -8.11 -6.32
CA LEU A 111 -6.74 -8.50 -5.97
C LEU A 111 -6.13 -9.32 -7.10
N HIS A 112 -4.88 -9.04 -7.41
CA HIS A 112 -4.04 -9.82 -8.31
C HIS A 112 -2.97 -10.55 -7.49
N LEU A 113 -3.01 -11.87 -7.49
CA LEU A 113 -2.00 -12.69 -6.83
C LEU A 113 -0.97 -13.13 -7.87
N LEU A 114 0.30 -12.77 -7.64
CA LEU A 114 1.38 -12.86 -8.62
C LEU A 114 2.43 -13.88 -8.18
N PRO A 115 2.52 -15.06 -8.79
CA PRO A 115 3.64 -15.97 -8.57
C PRO A 115 4.97 -15.38 -9.04
N GLU A 116 4.93 -14.57 -10.10
CA GLU A 116 6.10 -14.02 -10.75
C GLU A 116 5.87 -12.56 -11.19
N MET A 117 6.93 -11.77 -11.15
CA MET A 117 6.99 -10.41 -11.69
C MET A 117 8.38 -10.14 -12.24
N ALA A 118 8.45 -9.51 -13.40
CA ALA A 118 9.72 -9.23 -14.07
C ALA A 118 10.61 -8.29 -13.26
N MET A 119 11.88 -8.62 -13.22
CA MET A 119 13.01 -7.86 -12.72
C MET A 119 14.16 -7.98 -13.74
N PRO A 120 15.16 -7.09 -13.74
CA PRO A 120 15.31 -5.93 -12.87
C PRO A 120 14.46 -4.74 -13.32
N GLY A 121 14.13 -3.88 -12.36
CA GLY A 121 13.65 -2.54 -12.65
C GLY A 121 14.79 -1.60 -13.02
N PRO A 122 14.48 -0.35 -13.37
CA PRO A 122 15.45 0.64 -13.87
C PRO A 122 16.35 1.25 -12.78
N GLY A 123 16.22 0.83 -11.51
CA GLY A 123 16.88 1.46 -10.38
C GLY A 123 16.17 2.76 -9.92
N PHE A 124 16.77 3.42 -8.92
CA PHE A 124 16.20 4.64 -8.35
C PHE A 124 16.53 5.87 -9.20
N ARG A 125 15.59 6.80 -9.27
CA ARG A 125 15.84 8.14 -9.81
C ARG A 125 16.66 9.00 -8.82
N THR A 126 17.19 10.10 -9.31
CA THR A 126 17.99 11.07 -8.55
C THR A 126 17.24 12.38 -8.29
N SER A 127 16.00 12.50 -8.74
CA SER A 127 15.16 13.70 -8.62
C SER A 127 13.73 13.33 -8.24
N GLY A 128 13.05 14.21 -7.54
CA GLY A 128 11.73 13.99 -6.97
C GLY A 128 11.83 13.57 -5.49
N VAL A 129 10.72 13.11 -4.93
CA VAL A 129 10.65 12.53 -3.57
C VAL A 129 11.48 11.26 -3.44
N VAL A 130 11.50 10.44 -4.48
CA VAL A 130 12.29 9.19 -4.60
C VAL A 130 12.09 8.25 -3.41
N PRO A 131 10.89 7.74 -3.18
CA PRO A 131 10.65 6.76 -2.15
C PRO A 131 11.37 5.44 -2.44
N THR A 132 11.64 4.66 -1.41
CA THR A 132 12.32 3.36 -1.53
C THR A 132 11.40 2.27 -2.04
N ARG A 133 10.08 2.38 -1.75
CA ARG A 133 9.06 1.42 -2.17
C ARG A 133 7.63 1.92 -1.91
N LEU A 134 6.67 1.25 -2.52
CA LEU A 134 5.28 1.25 -2.07
C LEU A 134 5.23 0.34 -0.82
N GLY A 135 5.03 0.93 0.35
CA GLY A 135 5.15 0.22 1.62
C GLY A 135 3.85 -0.36 2.11
N HIS A 136 2.76 0.42 2.06
CA HIS A 136 1.45 -0.09 2.45
C HIS A 136 0.30 0.57 1.68
N VAL A 137 -0.86 -0.08 1.74
CA VAL A 137 -2.12 0.40 1.15
C VAL A 137 -3.21 0.32 2.21
N ALA A 138 -3.96 1.40 2.39
CA ALA A 138 -5.14 1.42 3.24
C ALA A 138 -6.41 1.32 2.41
N LEU A 139 -7.29 0.39 2.75
CA LEU A 139 -8.52 0.09 2.04
C LEU A 139 -9.72 0.31 2.95
N ILE A 140 -10.79 0.83 2.39
CA ILE A 140 -12.10 0.96 3.05
C ILE A 140 -13.05 -0.06 2.44
N THR A 141 -13.80 -0.77 3.31
CA THR A 141 -14.83 -1.72 2.87
C THR A 141 -15.88 -1.93 3.97
N PRO A 142 -17.15 -2.15 3.63
CA PRO A 142 -18.17 -2.56 4.62
C PRO A 142 -17.97 -3.99 5.13
N GLU A 143 -17.15 -4.81 4.44
CA GLU A 143 -16.87 -6.20 4.79
C GLU A 143 -15.43 -6.37 5.33
N ALA A 144 -15.00 -5.50 6.25
CA ALA A 144 -13.61 -5.47 6.76
C ALA A 144 -13.18 -6.81 7.40
N ASP A 145 -14.08 -7.46 8.13
CA ASP A 145 -13.81 -8.77 8.75
C ASP A 145 -13.54 -9.83 7.69
N LYS A 146 -14.39 -9.91 6.66
CA LYS A 146 -14.23 -10.84 5.55
C LYS A 146 -12.93 -10.62 4.77
N PHE A 147 -12.54 -9.36 4.57
CA PHE A 147 -11.27 -9.04 3.94
C PHE A 147 -10.08 -9.47 4.83
N THR A 148 -10.18 -9.24 6.13
CA THR A 148 -9.16 -9.64 7.14
C THR A 148 -9.03 -11.17 7.21
N GLU A 149 -10.14 -11.90 7.21
CA GLU A 149 -10.16 -13.37 7.17
C GLU A 149 -9.48 -13.92 5.91
N PHE A 150 -9.78 -13.33 4.75
CA PHE A 150 -9.10 -13.66 3.50
C PHE A 150 -7.60 -13.43 3.60
N CYS A 151 -7.17 -12.25 4.05
CA CYS A 151 -5.74 -11.93 4.22
C CYS A 151 -5.05 -12.95 5.13
N THR A 152 -5.69 -13.32 6.25
CA THR A 152 -5.18 -14.35 7.16
C THR A 152 -5.03 -15.71 6.46
N ALA A 153 -6.01 -16.10 5.64
CA ALA A 153 -5.97 -17.36 4.89
C ALA A 153 -4.85 -17.42 3.84
N ILE A 154 -4.37 -16.27 3.36
CA ILE A 154 -3.22 -16.16 2.46
C ILE A 154 -1.92 -15.71 3.18
N GLY A 155 -1.84 -15.91 4.49
CA GLY A 155 -0.61 -15.80 5.27
C GLY A 155 -0.32 -14.45 5.92
N PHE A 156 -1.24 -13.49 5.87
CA PHE A 156 -1.09 -12.26 6.64
C PHE A 156 -1.27 -12.51 8.14
N ARG A 157 -0.66 -11.63 8.93
CA ARG A 157 -0.81 -11.56 10.39
C ARG A 157 -1.37 -10.20 10.76
N THR A 158 -2.24 -10.16 11.75
CA THR A 158 -2.68 -8.89 12.35
C THR A 158 -1.63 -8.41 13.34
N THR A 159 -1.32 -7.13 13.27
CA THR A 159 -0.28 -6.48 14.08
C THR A 159 -0.85 -5.49 15.08
N ASP A 160 -1.84 -4.71 14.71
CA ASP A 160 -2.55 -3.79 15.60
C ASP A 160 -4.00 -3.59 15.15
N TRP A 161 -4.79 -2.96 16.01
CA TRP A 161 -6.17 -2.56 15.73
C TRP A 161 -6.43 -1.15 16.23
N PHE A 162 -7.24 -0.37 15.50
CA PHE A 162 -8.03 0.70 16.09
C PHE A 162 -9.44 0.16 16.38
N GLU A 163 -9.83 0.18 17.66
CA GLU A 163 -11.07 -0.44 18.15
C GLU A 163 -12.28 -0.02 17.32
N GLY A 164 -12.96 -1.01 16.71
CA GLY A 164 -14.14 -0.81 15.88
C GLY A 164 -13.93 -0.01 14.57
N ILE A 165 -12.68 0.31 14.20
CA ILE A 165 -12.36 1.16 13.04
C ILE A 165 -11.49 0.44 12.01
N ALA A 166 -10.33 -0.07 12.42
CA ALA A 166 -9.33 -0.54 11.48
C ALA A 166 -8.49 -1.70 12.00
N THR A 167 -8.06 -2.57 11.09
CA THR A 167 -7.13 -3.69 11.33
C THR A 167 -5.88 -3.48 10.51
N PHE A 168 -4.70 -3.63 11.13
CA PHE A 168 -3.40 -3.57 10.49
C PHE A 168 -2.87 -4.97 10.23
N LEU A 169 -2.44 -5.23 9.00
CA LEU A 169 -2.08 -6.56 8.52
C LEU A 169 -0.70 -6.53 7.85
N THR A 170 0.11 -7.56 8.13
CA THR A 170 1.40 -7.73 7.46
C THR A 170 1.59 -9.15 6.93
N CYS A 171 2.30 -9.26 5.81
CA CYS A 171 2.76 -10.53 5.24
C CYS A 171 4.31 -10.65 5.25
N ASN A 172 4.99 -9.68 5.83
CA ASN A 172 6.45 -9.63 5.94
C ASN A 172 6.91 -9.12 7.31
N HIS A 173 8.02 -8.40 7.40
CA HIS A 173 8.57 -7.85 8.64
C HIS A 173 8.10 -6.42 8.95
N ASP A 174 7.43 -5.72 8.04
CA ASP A 174 6.86 -4.40 8.33
C ASP A 174 5.75 -4.53 9.36
N HIS A 175 5.54 -3.49 10.17
CA HIS A 175 4.39 -3.49 11.07
C HIS A 175 3.09 -3.74 10.28
N HIS A 176 2.91 -3.08 9.16
CA HIS A 176 1.79 -3.36 8.27
C HIS A 176 2.13 -3.07 6.81
N VAL A 177 1.52 -3.82 5.93
CA VAL A 177 1.48 -3.59 4.48
C VAL A 177 0.06 -3.35 3.99
N LEU A 178 -0.95 -3.73 4.78
CA LEU A 178 -2.35 -3.39 4.55
C LEU A 178 -2.96 -2.81 5.82
N ASN A 179 -3.81 -1.80 5.64
CA ASN A 179 -4.73 -1.30 6.65
C ASN A 179 -6.15 -1.44 6.11
N VAL A 180 -7.02 -2.11 6.84
CA VAL A 180 -8.41 -2.37 6.45
C VAL A 180 -9.34 -1.60 7.38
N ILE A 181 -10.05 -0.63 6.82
CA ILE A 181 -10.96 0.28 7.55
C ILE A 181 -12.40 -0.12 7.28
N GLY A 182 -13.17 -0.36 8.34
CA GLY A 182 -14.60 -0.66 8.25
C GLY A 182 -15.43 0.62 8.04
N ALA A 183 -16.03 0.78 6.84
CA ALA A 183 -16.97 1.86 6.56
C ALA A 183 -17.94 1.47 5.42
N PRO A 184 -19.06 2.17 5.21
CA PRO A 184 -20.11 1.78 4.26
C PRO A 184 -19.68 1.71 2.78
N GLU A 185 -18.55 2.31 2.42
CA GLU A 185 -18.07 2.41 1.04
C GLU A 185 -16.93 1.41 0.77
N THR A 186 -16.75 1.03 -0.50
CA THR A 186 -15.57 0.27 -0.95
C THR A 186 -14.69 1.20 -1.78
N ARG A 187 -13.51 1.55 -1.27
CA ARG A 187 -12.55 2.43 -1.94
C ARG A 187 -11.14 2.36 -1.36
N LEU A 188 -10.20 2.95 -2.08
CA LEU A 188 -8.88 3.28 -1.54
C LEU A 188 -9.01 4.38 -0.47
N HIS A 189 -8.34 4.24 0.68
CA HIS A 189 -8.12 5.33 1.63
C HIS A 189 -6.84 6.08 1.26
N HIS A 190 -5.68 5.41 1.31
CA HIS A 190 -4.40 6.02 0.91
C HIS A 190 -3.40 4.99 0.38
N LEU A 191 -2.41 5.52 -0.34
CA LEU A 191 -1.19 4.83 -0.73
C LEU A 191 -0.03 5.39 0.11
N ALA A 192 0.82 4.51 0.62
CA ALA A 192 1.93 4.92 1.46
C ALA A 192 3.28 4.52 0.86
N PHE A 193 4.17 5.51 0.75
CA PHE A 193 5.49 5.37 0.17
C PHE A 193 6.56 5.56 1.25
N GLU A 194 7.47 4.59 1.36
CA GLU A 194 8.54 4.64 2.34
C GLU A 194 9.68 5.54 1.89
N LEU A 195 10.12 6.40 2.79
CA LEU A 195 11.31 7.23 2.64
C LEU A 195 12.47 6.64 3.44
N ARG A 196 13.69 6.82 2.94
CA ARG A 196 14.91 6.25 3.52
C ARG A 196 15.26 6.75 4.92
N SER A 197 14.74 7.91 5.34
CA SER A 197 15.07 8.52 6.62
C SER A 197 14.14 9.70 6.94
N ARG A 198 14.23 10.18 8.19
CA ARG A 198 13.57 11.42 8.63
C ARG A 198 14.05 12.66 7.89
N ALA A 199 15.34 12.72 7.55
CA ALA A 199 15.87 13.83 6.76
C ALA A 199 15.21 13.87 5.38
N ALA A 200 15.15 12.71 4.69
CA ALA A 200 14.45 12.59 3.41
C ALA A 200 12.97 12.96 3.49
N HIS A 201 12.33 12.77 4.65
CA HIS A 201 10.94 13.16 4.88
C HIS A 201 10.77 14.70 4.88
N HIS A 202 11.68 15.43 5.53
CA HIS A 202 11.66 16.89 5.51
C HIS A 202 12.02 17.44 4.13
N ASP A 203 13.05 16.88 3.47
CA ASP A 203 13.42 17.26 2.11
C ASP A 203 12.24 17.05 1.13
N ALA A 204 11.49 15.96 1.31
CA ALA A 204 10.30 15.68 0.51
C ALA A 204 9.18 16.70 0.77
N ALA A 205 8.98 17.15 2.01
CA ALA A 205 7.97 18.15 2.34
C ALA A 205 8.29 19.51 1.68
N ASP A 206 9.56 19.96 1.75
CA ASP A 206 10.01 21.18 1.08
C ASP A 206 9.83 21.06 -0.45
N PHE A 207 10.22 19.93 -1.03
CA PHE A 207 10.08 19.69 -2.47
C PHE A 207 8.62 19.68 -2.91
N LEU A 208 7.75 18.97 -2.19
CA LEU A 208 6.31 18.92 -2.48
C LEU A 208 5.68 20.32 -2.44
N ALA A 209 6.08 21.16 -1.48
CA ALA A 209 5.59 22.53 -1.39
C ALA A 209 5.98 23.36 -2.62
N THR A 210 7.22 23.21 -3.13
CA THR A 210 7.67 23.89 -4.35
C THR A 210 6.97 23.42 -5.62
N GLU A 211 6.56 22.15 -5.66
CA GLU A 211 5.82 21.55 -6.78
C GLU A 211 4.28 21.75 -6.68
N GLY A 212 3.80 22.46 -5.64
CA GLY A 212 2.39 22.79 -5.48
C GLY A 212 1.54 21.67 -4.86
N HIS A 213 2.17 20.73 -4.16
CA HIS A 213 1.52 19.63 -3.42
C HIS A 213 1.76 19.79 -1.90
N PRO A 214 1.16 20.79 -1.23
CA PRO A 214 1.44 21.05 0.17
C PRO A 214 1.03 19.89 1.06
N ILE A 215 1.75 19.69 2.17
CA ILE A 215 1.38 18.73 3.19
C ILE A 215 0.01 19.10 3.77
N LEU A 216 -0.89 18.16 3.75
CA LEU A 216 -2.23 18.27 4.30
C LEU A 216 -2.23 17.99 5.80
N TRP A 217 -1.47 16.98 6.24
CA TRP A 217 -1.35 16.57 7.62
C TRP A 217 0.02 15.97 7.90
N GLY A 218 0.56 16.28 9.07
CA GLY A 218 1.89 15.82 9.48
C GLY A 218 2.99 16.89 9.29
N PRO A 219 4.28 16.56 9.50
CA PRO A 219 4.76 15.26 10.02
C PRO A 219 4.24 14.94 11.42
N THR A 220 3.90 13.68 11.63
CA THR A 220 3.39 13.19 12.91
C THR A 220 3.88 11.76 13.13
N ARG A 221 3.95 11.31 14.40
CA ARG A 221 4.24 9.91 14.71
C ARG A 221 2.97 9.18 15.06
N HIS A 222 2.62 8.18 14.25
CA HIS A 222 1.52 7.29 14.56
C HIS A 222 1.79 6.46 15.82
N THR A 223 0.73 5.91 16.42
CA THR A 223 0.84 4.91 17.49
C THR A 223 0.92 3.50 16.91
N ALA A 224 0.00 3.15 16.01
CA ALA A 224 0.05 1.87 15.31
C ALA A 224 1.19 1.88 14.27
N GLY A 225 2.22 1.06 14.49
CA GLY A 225 3.39 0.98 13.64
C GLY A 225 4.45 2.05 13.88
N HIS A 226 4.18 3.04 14.71
CA HIS A 226 5.10 4.13 15.09
C HIS A 226 5.84 4.80 13.92
N ASN A 227 5.33 4.70 12.68
CA ASN A 227 5.91 5.41 11.55
C ASN A 227 5.74 6.92 11.67
N LEU A 228 6.77 7.65 11.28
CA LEU A 228 6.66 9.09 11.02
C LEU A 228 5.95 9.26 9.70
N ALA A 229 4.87 10.02 9.66
CA ALA A 229 4.00 10.13 8.50
C ALA A 229 3.65 11.58 8.17
N SER A 230 3.49 11.87 6.89
CA SER A 230 2.83 13.07 6.38
C SER A 230 1.97 12.74 5.16
N TYR A 231 0.92 13.51 4.96
CA TYR A 231 -0.08 13.25 3.94
C TYR A 231 -0.24 14.45 3.01
N HIS A 232 -0.43 14.18 1.73
CA HIS A 232 -0.81 15.15 0.72
C HIS A 232 -1.72 14.51 -0.33
N TYR A 233 -2.33 15.30 -1.20
CA TYR A 233 -3.07 14.78 -2.34
C TYR A 233 -2.23 14.83 -3.60
N ASP A 234 -2.35 13.77 -4.41
CA ASP A 234 -1.93 13.79 -5.81
C ASP A 234 -2.93 14.57 -6.69
N PRO A 235 -2.67 14.77 -8.00
CA PRO A 235 -3.57 15.49 -8.90
C PRO A 235 -4.98 14.92 -9.01
N SER A 236 -5.13 13.62 -8.88
CA SER A 236 -6.43 12.92 -8.88
C SER A 236 -7.10 12.92 -7.52
N ARG A 237 -6.46 13.55 -6.52
CA ARG A 237 -6.91 13.54 -5.12
C ARG A 237 -6.95 12.14 -4.49
N PHE A 238 -6.07 11.24 -4.91
CA PHE A 238 -5.71 10.12 -4.05
C PHE A 238 -4.90 10.65 -2.88
N LEU A 239 -5.18 10.13 -1.69
CA LEU A 239 -4.42 10.48 -0.51
C LEU A 239 -3.09 9.71 -0.53
N ILE A 240 -1.99 10.43 -0.47
CA ILE A 240 -0.64 9.87 -0.48
C ILE A 240 -0.03 10.09 0.90
N GLU A 241 0.45 9.03 1.51
CA GLU A 241 1.28 9.05 2.70
C GLU A 241 2.75 8.92 2.32
N LEU A 242 3.57 9.79 2.84
CA LEU A 242 5.02 9.58 2.91
C LEU A 242 5.36 9.18 4.34
N TYR A 243 6.13 8.09 4.52
CA TYR A 243 6.47 7.63 5.85
C TYR A 243 7.92 7.16 5.97
N SER A 244 8.40 7.11 7.21
CA SER A 244 9.68 6.52 7.59
C SER A 244 9.63 5.93 9.00
N ASP A 245 10.63 5.14 9.39
CA ASP A 245 10.80 4.59 10.75
C ASP A 245 9.64 3.67 11.23
N MET A 246 9.00 2.94 10.35
CA MET A 246 7.97 1.98 10.75
C MET A 246 8.57 0.87 11.63
N ASP A 247 7.82 0.40 12.61
CA ASP A 247 8.19 -0.74 13.45
C ASP A 247 8.40 -2.00 12.61
N VAL A 248 9.36 -2.81 13.04
CA VAL A 248 9.72 -4.08 12.40
C VAL A 248 9.23 -5.23 13.26
N LEU A 249 8.38 -6.07 12.70
CA LEU A 249 7.86 -7.27 13.34
C LEU A 249 8.93 -8.38 13.37
N VAL A 250 9.04 -9.05 14.51
CA VAL A 250 9.75 -10.33 14.67
C VAL A 250 8.68 -11.43 14.77
N PRO A 251 8.31 -12.08 13.64
CA PRO A 251 7.13 -12.93 13.57
C PRO A 251 7.20 -14.13 14.52
N GLU A 252 8.40 -14.69 14.74
CA GLU A 252 8.65 -15.85 15.57
C GLU A 252 8.37 -15.59 17.06
N LEU A 253 8.50 -14.34 17.49
CA LEU A 253 8.31 -13.92 18.89
C LEU A 253 6.99 -13.16 19.10
N ASN A 254 6.32 -12.78 18.02
CA ASN A 254 5.15 -11.90 18.04
C ASN A 254 5.39 -10.61 18.84
N ILE A 255 6.51 -9.97 18.56
CA ILE A 255 6.93 -8.67 19.12
C ILE A 255 7.48 -7.79 18.01
N PHE A 256 7.62 -6.50 18.30
CA PHE A 256 8.37 -5.57 17.43
C PHE A 256 9.79 -5.39 17.94
N GLU A 257 10.74 -5.17 17.02
CA GLU A 257 12.10 -4.80 17.40
C GLU A 257 12.09 -3.57 18.32
N PRO A 258 12.86 -3.55 19.41
CA PRO A 258 12.89 -2.40 20.32
C PRO A 258 13.29 -1.10 19.59
N ARG A 259 12.54 -0.04 19.84
CA ARG A 259 12.81 1.32 19.32
C ARG A 259 12.77 2.33 20.47
N PRO A 260 13.54 3.45 20.39
CA PRO A 260 13.58 4.46 21.47
C PRO A 260 12.24 5.14 21.75
N TRP A 261 11.30 5.08 20.81
CA TRP A 261 9.97 5.67 20.95
C TRP A 261 8.89 4.71 21.47
N HIS A 262 9.24 3.44 21.77
CA HIS A 262 8.30 2.51 22.36
C HIS A 262 8.06 2.84 23.84
N GLU A 263 6.80 2.83 24.25
CA GLU A 263 6.39 3.05 25.64
C GLU A 263 6.43 1.76 26.47
N ALA A 264 6.35 0.60 25.80
CA ALA A 264 6.36 -0.71 26.44
C ALA A 264 7.42 -1.65 25.84
N TYR A 265 8.04 -2.47 26.67
CA TYR A 265 9.03 -3.47 26.27
C TYR A 265 8.67 -4.85 26.83
N PRO A 266 8.52 -5.90 26.00
CA PRO A 266 8.52 -5.83 24.54
C PRO A 266 7.25 -5.17 24.01
N GLN A 267 7.39 -4.39 22.93
CA GLN A 267 6.25 -3.90 22.17
C GLN A 267 5.59 -5.07 21.45
N ARG A 268 4.27 -5.22 21.60
CA ARG A 268 3.47 -6.31 21.03
C ARG A 268 2.27 -5.76 20.27
N PRO A 269 1.68 -6.55 19.37
CA PRO A 269 0.37 -6.27 18.80
C PRO A 269 -0.67 -5.91 19.87
N ARG A 270 -1.40 -4.81 19.64
CA ARG A 270 -2.38 -4.30 20.61
C ARG A 270 -3.54 -3.55 19.97
N VAL A 271 -4.57 -3.30 20.78
CA VAL A 271 -5.69 -2.45 20.41
C VAL A 271 -5.39 -1.02 20.85
N TRP A 272 -5.63 -0.07 19.97
CA TRP A 272 -5.58 1.37 20.18
C TRP A 272 -6.98 1.96 20.10
N THR A 273 -7.21 3.08 20.74
CA THR A 273 -8.42 3.91 20.55
C THR A 273 -8.10 5.08 19.62
N ILE A 274 -9.11 5.64 18.95
CA ILE A 274 -8.89 6.68 17.92
C ILE A 274 -8.26 7.97 18.47
N ASP A 275 -8.49 8.29 19.72
CA ASP A 275 -7.84 9.41 20.41
C ASP A 275 -6.33 9.20 20.60
N GLN A 276 -5.86 7.97 20.47
CA GLN A 276 -4.45 7.58 20.49
C GLN A 276 -3.81 7.49 19.10
N LEU A 277 -4.42 8.05 18.06
CA LEU A 277 -3.92 7.90 16.67
C LEU A 277 -2.47 8.36 16.49
N THR A 278 -2.02 9.33 17.27
CA THR A 278 -0.67 9.90 17.19
C THR A 278 -0.02 10.02 18.55
N THR A 279 1.27 9.68 18.64
CA THR A 279 2.08 9.91 19.83
C THR A 279 2.42 11.39 19.98
N TRP A 280 2.76 12.06 18.88
CA TRP A 280 3.06 13.49 18.81
C TRP A 280 2.85 14.04 17.40
N GLY A 281 2.78 15.34 17.27
CA GLY A 281 2.56 16.06 16.02
C GLY A 281 1.16 16.66 15.94
N THR A 282 0.78 17.09 14.75
CA THR A 282 -0.54 17.67 14.49
C THR A 282 -1.62 16.61 14.70
N ARG A 283 -2.69 16.95 15.41
CA ARG A 283 -3.84 16.05 15.53
C ARG A 283 -4.53 15.89 14.19
N PHE A 284 -5.00 14.69 13.94
CA PHE A 284 -5.81 14.40 12.77
C PHE A 284 -7.23 14.95 13.02
N ASP A 285 -7.63 15.94 12.25
CA ASP A 285 -8.90 16.66 12.43
C ASP A 285 -9.93 16.44 11.30
N PHE A 286 -9.65 15.50 10.40
CA PHE A 286 -10.60 15.09 9.40
C PHE A 286 -10.94 13.59 9.53
N ASP A 287 -12.11 13.22 9.07
CA ASP A 287 -12.66 11.88 9.21
C ASP A 287 -11.83 10.89 8.36
N LEU A 288 -11.20 9.91 9.02
CA LEU A 288 -10.47 8.81 8.38
C LEU A 288 -11.29 8.07 7.31
N LYS A 289 -12.62 8.04 7.48
CA LYS A 289 -13.52 7.31 6.60
C LYS A 289 -13.92 8.11 5.35
N THR A 290 -13.73 9.43 5.37
CA THR A 290 -14.14 10.33 4.28
C THR A 290 -12.97 10.97 3.54
N ALA A 291 -11.72 10.77 4.01
CA ALA A 291 -10.50 11.29 3.37
C ALA A 291 -10.23 10.69 1.98
#